data_af49ec00ad5d8ed720fc1616d92f98c8
#
_entry.id   af49ec00ad5d8ed720fc1616d92f98c8
#
_cell.length_a   1.000
_cell.length_b   1.000
_cell.length_c   1.000
_cell.angle_alpha   90.00
_cell.angle_beta   90.00
_cell.angle_gamma   90.00
#
_symmetry.space_group_name_H-M   'P 1'
#
loop_
_entity.id
_entity.type
_entity.pdbx_description
1 polymer ?
#
loop_
_entity_poly.entity_id
_entity_poly.type
_entity_poly.pdbx_seq_one_letter_code
_entity_poly.pdbx_strand_id
1 'polypeptide(L)'
;MKSFIKILSLSFILATFGCSSTKKIIDKTIVTELDIDTYLGTWYEIARFDHRFERNLVGVTANYSWREDGKIKVLNSGYKGHLDGPKSMAEGKAKIPDTTQPAHLKVSFFWIFYSDYLVMELDKDYQWAVIGSSSDNYLWILSRTPHIEDSLKEELLSKISARGYNSNELIWVEQK
;
A
#
# COMPACT_ATOMS: atom_id res chain seq x y z
N MET A 1 -54.67 -48.74 39.34
CA MET A 1 -53.35 -48.82 38.74
C MET A 1 -53.10 -47.49 37.97
N LYS A 2 -52.29 -46.59 38.55
CA LYS A 2 -51.99 -45.27 37.93
C LYS A 2 -50.56 -45.34 37.33
N SER A 3 -50.51 -45.27 36.00
CA SER A 3 -49.23 -45.28 35.27
C SER A 3 -48.65 -43.88 35.23
N PHE A 4 -47.43 -43.69 35.79
CA PHE A 4 -46.68 -42.43 35.71
C PHE A 4 -45.81 -42.44 34.49
N ILE A 5 -46.10 -41.59 33.54
CA ILE A 5 -45.22 -41.31 32.39
C ILE A 5 -44.19 -40.26 32.80
N LYS A 6 -42.92 -40.68 32.84
CA LYS A 6 -41.78 -39.74 33.06
C LYS A 6 -41.41 -39.11 31.72
N ILE A 7 -41.65 -37.83 31.56
CA ILE A 7 -41.19 -37.02 30.44
C ILE A 7 -39.72 -36.63 30.70
N LEU A 8 -38.82 -37.19 29.91
CA LEU A 8 -37.38 -36.85 29.92
C LEU A 8 -37.20 -35.64 29.00
N SER A 9 -37.02 -34.45 29.55
CA SER A 9 -36.72 -33.25 28.76
C SER A 9 -35.22 -33.25 28.39
N LEU A 10 -34.93 -33.45 27.13
CA LEU A 10 -33.58 -33.35 26.58
C LEU A 10 -33.28 -31.88 26.24
N SER A 11 -32.56 -31.18 27.14
CA SER A 11 -32.10 -29.82 26.89
C SER A 11 -30.95 -29.82 25.87
N PHE A 12 -31.24 -29.35 24.66
CA PHE A 12 -30.25 -29.18 23.59
C PHE A 12 -29.53 -27.84 23.82
N ILE A 13 -28.30 -27.89 24.34
CA ILE A 13 -27.44 -26.69 24.48
C ILE A 13 -26.85 -26.38 23.11
N LEU A 14 -27.38 -25.35 22.43
CA LEU A 14 -26.82 -24.80 21.23
C LEU A 14 -25.58 -23.96 21.63
N ALA A 15 -24.38 -24.54 21.45
CA ALA A 15 -23.14 -23.79 21.54
C ALA A 15 -23.00 -22.91 20.29
N THR A 16 -23.35 -21.63 20.40
CA THR A 16 -23.06 -20.63 19.36
C THR A 16 -21.56 -20.31 19.38
N PHE A 17 -20.80 -20.91 18.48
CA PHE A 17 -19.44 -20.45 18.18
C PHE A 17 -19.55 -19.08 17.52
N GLY A 18 -19.46 -18.02 18.32
CA GLY A 18 -19.29 -16.67 17.85
C GLY A 18 -17.91 -16.53 17.20
N CYS A 19 -17.85 -16.54 15.88
CA CYS A 19 -16.64 -16.16 15.15
C CYS A 19 -16.43 -14.65 15.35
N SER A 20 -15.69 -14.28 16.39
CA SER A 20 -15.24 -12.89 16.59
C SER A 20 -14.19 -12.59 15.56
N SER A 21 -14.57 -11.93 14.46
CA SER A 21 -13.64 -11.33 13.52
C SER A 21 -12.92 -10.17 14.23
N THR A 22 -11.79 -10.45 14.85
CA THR A 22 -10.90 -9.39 15.33
C THR A 22 -10.40 -8.62 14.12
N LYS A 23 -10.79 -7.35 13.99
CA LYS A 23 -10.26 -6.46 12.97
C LYS A 23 -8.75 -6.40 13.15
N LYS A 24 -8.00 -6.90 12.15
CA LYS A 24 -6.54 -6.89 12.18
C LYS A 24 -6.06 -5.45 12.16
N ILE A 25 -5.24 -5.07 13.13
CA ILE A 25 -4.65 -3.73 13.19
C ILE A 25 -3.47 -3.71 12.22
N ILE A 26 -3.47 -2.75 11.29
CA ILE A 26 -2.38 -2.55 10.36
C ILE A 26 -1.34 -1.64 11.00
N ASP A 27 -0.08 -2.10 11.05
CA ASP A 27 1.06 -1.29 11.47
C ASP A 27 1.48 -0.35 10.32
N LYS A 28 1.31 0.95 10.55
CA LYS A 28 1.66 2.03 9.62
C LYS A 28 2.86 2.84 10.10
N THR A 29 3.68 2.27 10.98
CA THR A 29 4.92 2.90 11.43
C THR A 29 5.81 3.20 10.24
N ILE A 30 6.20 4.45 10.12
CA ILE A 30 7.10 4.95 9.07
C ILE A 30 8.56 4.75 9.46
N VAL A 31 9.45 4.75 8.47
CA VAL A 31 10.90 4.82 8.72
C VAL A 31 11.24 6.13 9.42
N THR A 32 12.23 6.11 10.30
CA THR A 32 12.62 7.28 11.11
C THR A 32 13.40 8.32 10.34
N GLU A 33 14.12 7.88 9.30
CA GLU A 33 14.99 8.72 8.50
C GLU A 33 14.59 8.63 7.02
N LEU A 34 14.56 9.77 6.36
CA LEU A 34 14.37 9.89 4.92
C LEU A 34 15.15 11.10 4.42
N ASP A 35 16.21 10.84 3.66
CA ASP A 35 16.82 11.87 2.83
C ASP A 35 15.99 12.05 1.56
N ILE A 36 15.30 13.18 1.49
CA ILE A 36 14.40 13.45 0.38
C ILE A 36 15.13 13.61 -0.95
N ASP A 37 16.33 14.17 -0.95
CA ASP A 37 17.12 14.35 -2.17
C ASP A 37 17.52 13.02 -2.78
N THR A 38 17.89 12.05 -1.94
CA THR A 38 18.17 10.67 -2.37
C THR A 38 16.89 9.94 -2.79
N TYR A 39 15.73 10.27 -2.19
CA TYR A 39 14.44 9.67 -2.52
C TYR A 39 13.87 10.17 -3.85
N LEU A 40 14.23 11.38 -4.29
CA LEU A 40 13.78 11.94 -5.58
C LEU A 40 14.17 11.05 -6.77
N GLY A 41 13.69 11.39 -7.95
CA GLY A 41 13.91 10.67 -9.20
C GLY A 41 12.79 9.69 -9.52
N THR A 42 13.11 8.69 -10.34
CA THR A 42 12.13 7.73 -10.87
C THR A 42 12.07 6.48 -10.00
N TRP A 43 10.85 6.04 -9.75
CA TRP A 43 10.50 4.79 -9.14
C TRP A 43 9.55 4.01 -10.04
N TYR A 44 9.78 2.71 -10.21
CA TYR A 44 8.88 1.77 -10.87
C TYR A 44 7.92 1.19 -9.83
N GLU A 45 6.65 1.16 -10.16
CA GLU A 45 5.64 0.52 -9.33
C GLU A 45 5.65 -0.98 -9.61
N ILE A 46 6.15 -1.76 -8.67
CA ILE A 46 6.28 -3.22 -8.79
C ILE A 46 4.98 -3.93 -8.44
N ALA A 47 4.31 -3.45 -7.40
CA ALA A 47 3.01 -3.98 -6.98
C ALA A 47 2.19 -2.92 -6.25
N ARG A 48 0.88 -3.12 -6.23
CA ARG A 48 -0.08 -2.27 -5.50
C ARG A 48 -1.29 -3.04 -5.03
N PHE A 49 -2.04 -2.48 -4.10
CA PHE A 49 -3.44 -2.88 -3.91
C PHE A 49 -4.32 -2.29 -5.02
N ASP A 50 -5.43 -2.99 -5.35
CA ASP A 50 -6.36 -2.49 -6.38
C ASP A 50 -7.04 -1.19 -5.91
N HIS A 51 -6.93 -0.17 -6.70
CA HIS A 51 -7.67 1.07 -6.51
C HIS A 51 -7.97 1.75 -7.86
N ARG A 52 -9.08 2.48 -7.89
CA ARG A 52 -9.66 3.01 -9.14
C ARG A 52 -8.74 3.94 -9.95
N PHE A 53 -7.76 4.61 -9.29
CA PHE A 53 -6.92 5.61 -9.96
C PHE A 53 -5.92 4.98 -10.94
N GLU A 54 -5.45 3.76 -10.63
CA GLU A 54 -4.42 3.06 -11.40
C GLU A 54 -4.94 1.73 -11.96
N ARG A 55 -6.26 1.49 -11.83
CA ARG A 55 -6.87 0.27 -12.36
C ARG A 55 -6.61 0.14 -13.87
N ASN A 56 -6.16 -1.04 -14.29
CA ASN A 56 -5.77 -1.36 -15.66
C ASN A 56 -4.55 -0.56 -16.18
N LEU A 57 -3.73 0.05 -15.32
CA LEU A 57 -2.46 0.61 -15.71
C LEU A 57 -1.34 -0.42 -15.55
N VAL A 58 -0.45 -0.46 -16.54
CA VAL A 58 0.81 -1.22 -16.57
C VAL A 58 1.97 -0.28 -16.90
N GLY A 59 3.21 -0.71 -16.70
CA GLY A 59 4.39 0.12 -16.91
C GLY A 59 4.36 1.39 -16.07
N VAL A 60 3.83 1.28 -14.83
CA VAL A 60 3.59 2.44 -13.98
C VAL A 60 4.89 2.91 -13.34
N THR A 61 5.11 4.23 -13.41
CA THR A 61 6.23 4.90 -12.75
C THR A 61 5.76 6.12 -12.00
N ALA A 62 6.44 6.45 -10.91
CA ALA A 62 6.34 7.72 -10.20
C ALA A 62 7.68 8.45 -10.31
N ASN A 63 7.67 9.71 -10.74
CA ASN A 63 8.85 10.56 -10.74
C ASN A 63 8.66 11.72 -9.78
N TYR A 64 9.63 11.88 -8.89
CA TYR A 64 9.65 12.93 -7.88
C TYR A 64 10.77 13.93 -8.19
N SER A 65 10.48 15.22 -8.14
CA SER A 65 11.46 16.29 -8.35
C SER A 65 11.09 17.54 -7.53
N TRP A 66 12.09 18.37 -7.22
CA TRP A 66 11.83 19.65 -6.58
C TRP A 66 11.03 20.59 -7.48
N ARG A 67 10.16 21.36 -6.86
CA ARG A 67 9.46 22.51 -7.43
C ARG A 67 10.09 23.79 -6.91
N GLU A 68 9.91 24.88 -7.64
CA GLU A 68 10.36 26.22 -7.24
C GLU A 68 9.72 26.71 -5.92
N ASP A 69 8.50 26.21 -5.59
CA ASP A 69 7.81 26.54 -4.34
C ASP A 69 8.23 25.71 -3.13
N GLY A 70 9.33 24.95 -3.24
CA GLY A 70 9.87 24.11 -2.18
C GLY A 70 9.08 22.83 -1.92
N LYS A 71 8.04 22.54 -2.74
CA LYS A 71 7.33 21.26 -2.71
C LYS A 71 7.95 20.27 -3.68
N ILE A 72 7.48 19.04 -3.61
CA ILE A 72 7.89 17.98 -4.50
C ILE A 72 6.82 17.86 -5.59
N LYS A 73 7.25 17.90 -6.86
CA LYS A 73 6.44 17.50 -8.00
C LYS A 73 6.35 15.99 -8.00
N VAL A 74 5.16 15.46 -8.22
CA VAL A 74 4.89 14.02 -8.38
C VAL A 74 4.32 13.83 -9.78
N LEU A 75 5.00 13.08 -10.62
CA LEU A 75 4.53 12.74 -11.95
C LEU A 75 4.37 11.22 -12.05
N ASN A 76 3.12 10.75 -11.95
CA ASN A 76 2.80 9.35 -12.21
C ASN A 76 2.53 9.16 -13.70
N SER A 77 3.04 8.09 -14.27
CA SER A 77 2.75 7.71 -15.65
C SER A 77 2.62 6.19 -15.79
N GLY A 78 1.90 5.76 -16.80
CA GLY A 78 1.70 4.34 -17.11
C GLY A 78 0.97 4.20 -18.45
N TYR A 79 0.62 2.98 -18.81
CA TYR A 79 -0.07 2.65 -20.05
C TYR A 79 -1.38 1.92 -19.74
N LYS A 80 -2.45 2.18 -20.50
CA LYS A 80 -3.76 1.56 -20.29
C LYS A 80 -3.80 0.18 -20.94
N GLY A 81 -4.06 -0.84 -20.13
CA GLY A 81 -4.33 -2.21 -20.55
C GLY A 81 -3.09 -3.03 -20.91
N HIS A 82 -2.13 -2.48 -21.65
CA HIS A 82 -0.90 -3.15 -22.06
C HIS A 82 0.23 -2.13 -22.29
N LEU A 83 1.49 -2.58 -22.31
CA LEU A 83 2.70 -1.71 -22.34
C LEU A 83 2.81 -0.80 -23.56
N ASP A 84 2.13 -1.16 -24.66
CA ASP A 84 2.04 -0.33 -25.87
C ASP A 84 0.70 0.39 -25.99
N GLY A 85 -0.12 0.37 -24.91
CA GLY A 85 -1.40 1.03 -24.82
C GLY A 85 -1.29 2.55 -24.72
N PRO A 86 -2.43 3.23 -24.70
CA PRO A 86 -2.45 4.68 -24.54
C PRO A 86 -1.79 5.11 -23.23
N LYS A 87 -0.86 6.09 -23.33
CA LYS A 87 -0.18 6.64 -22.16
C LYS A 87 -1.17 7.39 -21.27
N SER A 88 -1.07 7.15 -19.97
CA SER A 88 -1.80 7.86 -18.91
C SER A 88 -0.79 8.61 -18.05
N MET A 89 -1.08 9.86 -17.71
CA MET A 89 -0.21 10.70 -16.87
C MET A 89 -1.05 11.46 -15.86
N ALA A 90 -0.54 11.59 -14.65
CA ALA A 90 -1.13 12.41 -13.61
C ALA A 90 -0.03 13.21 -12.90
N GLU A 91 -0.17 14.53 -12.87
CA GLU A 91 0.74 15.41 -12.16
C GLU A 91 0.12 15.82 -10.83
N GLY A 92 0.89 15.67 -9.77
CA GLY A 92 0.54 16.05 -8.41
C GLY A 92 1.68 16.80 -7.74
N LYS A 93 1.48 17.06 -6.47
CA LYS A 93 2.47 17.69 -5.59
C LYS A 93 2.49 17.01 -4.24
N ALA A 94 3.67 16.94 -3.63
CA ALA A 94 3.83 16.48 -2.27
C ALA A 94 4.50 17.54 -1.41
N LYS A 95 4.29 17.44 -0.10
CA LYS A 95 4.97 18.23 0.93
C LYS A 95 5.28 17.37 2.13
N ILE A 96 6.29 17.74 2.89
CA ILE A 96 6.61 17.19 4.19
C ILE A 96 5.99 18.14 5.22
N PRO A 97 4.89 17.75 5.89
CA PRO A 97 4.19 18.64 6.84
C PRO A 97 4.97 18.85 8.15
N ASP A 98 5.77 17.86 8.52
CA ASP A 98 6.57 17.85 9.74
C ASP A 98 7.97 17.30 9.41
N THR A 99 8.97 18.17 9.52
CA THR A 99 10.36 17.82 9.21
C THR A 99 10.99 16.85 10.22
N THR A 100 10.37 16.66 11.38
CA THR A 100 10.77 15.63 12.36
C THR A 100 10.29 14.24 11.98
N GLN A 101 9.36 14.13 11.01
CA GLN A 101 8.84 12.91 10.45
C GLN A 101 8.93 12.93 8.91
N PRO A 102 10.15 12.98 8.34
CA PRO A 102 10.34 13.21 6.91
C PRO A 102 9.73 12.13 6.02
N ALA A 103 9.53 10.92 6.54
CA ALA A 103 8.90 9.80 5.85
C ALA A 103 7.37 9.86 5.83
N HIS A 104 6.75 10.86 6.47
CA HIS A 104 5.32 11.16 6.37
C HIS A 104 5.10 12.34 5.44
N LEU A 105 4.83 12.05 4.17
CA LEU A 105 4.50 13.06 3.19
C LEU A 105 2.98 13.20 3.04
N LYS A 106 2.55 14.33 2.51
CA LYS A 106 1.18 14.58 2.05
C LYS A 106 1.21 14.79 0.55
N VAL A 107 0.48 13.97 -0.21
CA VAL A 107 0.42 14.01 -1.69
C VAL A 107 -0.95 14.46 -2.16
N SER A 108 -1.00 15.34 -3.17
CA SER A 108 -2.22 15.82 -3.79
C SER A 108 -2.11 15.76 -5.31
N PHE A 109 -3.09 15.13 -5.95
CA PHE A 109 -3.32 15.15 -7.39
C PHE A 109 -4.52 16.04 -7.77
N PHE A 110 -5.23 16.56 -6.79
CA PHE A 110 -6.39 17.38 -7.03
C PHE A 110 -6.45 18.59 -6.08
N TRP A 111 -5.97 19.70 -6.54
CA TRP A 111 -6.02 21.04 -5.92
C TRP A 111 -5.51 21.10 -4.48
N ILE A 112 -6.41 21.07 -3.46
CA ILE A 112 -6.08 21.19 -2.03
C ILE A 112 -6.28 19.89 -1.22
N PHE A 113 -6.78 18.83 -1.85
CA PHE A 113 -7.04 17.58 -1.18
C PHE A 113 -5.76 16.74 -1.11
N TYR A 114 -5.24 16.58 0.10
CA TYR A 114 -4.03 15.81 0.36
C TYR A 114 -4.37 14.47 1.02
N SER A 115 -3.69 13.43 0.57
CA SER A 115 -3.69 12.10 1.18
C SER A 115 -2.34 11.83 1.83
N ASP A 116 -2.33 10.97 2.84
CA ASP A 116 -1.09 10.51 3.44
C ASP A 116 -0.31 9.60 2.47
N TYR A 117 1.00 9.80 2.47
CA TYR A 117 1.99 8.99 1.79
C TYR A 117 3.03 8.62 2.83
N LEU A 118 2.98 7.37 3.29
CA LEU A 118 3.74 6.87 4.42
C LEU A 118 4.85 5.94 3.90
N VAL A 119 6.10 6.35 3.99
CA VAL A 119 7.23 5.47 3.69
C VAL A 119 7.41 4.53 4.87
N MET A 120 6.86 3.31 4.77
CA MET A 120 6.84 2.34 5.87
C MET A 120 8.08 1.46 5.90
N GLU A 121 8.58 1.08 4.72
CA GLU A 121 9.86 0.39 4.55
C GLU A 121 10.67 1.11 3.49
N LEU A 122 11.98 1.16 3.68
CA LEU A 122 12.91 1.75 2.74
C LEU A 122 14.23 0.98 2.79
N ASP A 123 14.75 0.64 1.62
CA ASP A 123 16.09 0.10 1.50
C ASP A 123 17.15 1.12 1.93
N LYS A 124 18.19 0.66 2.61
CA LYS A 124 19.29 1.53 3.08
C LYS A 124 20.00 2.29 1.94
N ASP A 125 20.03 1.70 0.74
CA ASP A 125 20.62 2.27 -0.48
C ASP A 125 19.53 2.85 -1.41
N TYR A 126 18.29 3.02 -0.90
CA TYR A 126 17.15 3.60 -1.63
C TYR A 126 16.77 2.86 -2.91
N GLN A 127 16.97 1.53 -2.97
CA GLN A 127 16.65 0.74 -4.16
C GLN A 127 15.20 0.30 -4.22
N TRP A 128 14.54 0.14 -3.06
CA TRP A 128 13.12 -0.20 -2.98
C TRP A 128 12.45 0.47 -1.78
N ALA A 129 11.13 0.60 -1.85
CA ALA A 129 10.32 1.15 -0.76
C ALA A 129 8.93 0.48 -0.71
N VAL A 130 8.36 0.40 0.50
CA VAL A 130 6.96 0.05 0.72
C VAL A 130 6.23 1.27 1.22
N ILE A 131 5.19 1.64 0.50
CA ILE A 131 4.42 2.85 0.74
C ILE A 131 3.00 2.48 1.17
N GLY A 132 2.53 3.09 2.23
CA GLY A 132 1.15 3.02 2.69
C GLY A 132 0.46 4.37 2.73
N SER A 133 -0.75 4.36 3.26
CA SER A 133 -1.57 5.55 3.49
C SER A 133 -2.31 5.44 4.83
N SER A 134 -3.02 6.49 5.24
CA SER A 134 -3.95 6.44 6.39
C SER A 134 -5.05 5.38 6.19
N SER A 135 -5.47 5.12 4.96
CA SER A 135 -6.40 4.04 4.63
C SER A 135 -5.66 2.71 4.42
N ASP A 136 -6.24 1.61 4.94
CA ASP A 136 -5.70 0.25 4.79
C ASP A 136 -5.79 -0.28 3.34
N ASN A 137 -6.57 0.40 2.49
CA ASN A 137 -6.81 -0.01 1.10
C ASN A 137 -5.72 0.44 0.12
N TYR A 138 -4.67 1.11 0.60
CA TYR A 138 -3.60 1.61 -0.24
C TYR A 138 -2.25 1.09 0.23
N LEU A 139 -1.58 0.41 -0.66
CA LEU A 139 -0.24 -0.12 -0.48
C LEU A 139 0.46 -0.19 -1.83
N TRP A 140 1.73 0.19 -1.87
CA TRP A 140 2.57 0.11 -3.06
C TRP A 140 3.94 -0.47 -2.70
N ILE A 141 4.50 -1.24 -3.63
CA ILE A 141 5.92 -1.61 -3.66
C ILE A 141 6.55 -0.83 -4.81
N LEU A 142 7.54 -0.03 -4.50
CA LEU A 142 8.30 0.76 -5.46
C LEU A 142 9.74 0.23 -5.57
N SER A 143 10.34 0.31 -6.75
CA SER A 143 11.74 -0.06 -6.99
C SER A 143 12.42 0.93 -7.93
N ARG A 144 13.76 1.06 -7.82
CA ARG A 144 14.58 1.80 -8.79
C ARG A 144 14.75 1.07 -10.11
N THR A 145 14.48 -0.21 -10.13
CA THR A 145 14.53 -1.05 -11.35
C THR A 145 13.14 -1.56 -11.70
N PRO A 146 12.85 -1.81 -12.98
CA PRO A 146 11.54 -2.31 -13.41
C PRO A 146 11.24 -3.73 -12.91
N HIS A 147 12.24 -4.45 -12.48
CA HIS A 147 12.11 -5.81 -11.96
C HIS A 147 12.87 -5.93 -10.65
N ILE A 148 12.38 -6.80 -9.76
CA ILE A 148 13.03 -7.17 -8.51
C ILE A 148 13.29 -8.69 -8.51
N GLU A 149 14.34 -9.10 -7.80
CA GLU A 149 14.68 -10.51 -7.62
C GLU A 149 13.63 -11.23 -6.75
N ASP A 150 13.41 -12.52 -6.99
CA ASP A 150 12.43 -13.30 -6.25
C ASP A 150 12.70 -13.32 -4.73
N SER A 151 13.96 -13.33 -4.32
CA SER A 151 14.37 -13.25 -2.91
C SER A 151 13.92 -11.94 -2.25
N LEU A 152 14.06 -10.81 -2.93
CA LEU A 152 13.56 -9.51 -2.45
C LEU A 152 12.03 -9.49 -2.42
N LYS A 153 11.39 -10.07 -3.42
CA LYS A 153 9.93 -10.20 -3.46
C LYS A 153 9.40 -10.95 -2.23
N GLU A 154 10.01 -12.09 -1.89
CA GLU A 154 9.62 -12.89 -0.71
C GLU A 154 9.85 -12.11 0.59
N GLU A 155 10.97 -11.39 0.70
CA GLU A 155 11.27 -10.53 1.85
C GLU A 155 10.18 -9.46 2.02
N LEU A 156 9.82 -8.73 0.94
CA LEU A 156 8.83 -7.67 0.98
C LEU A 156 7.43 -8.20 1.33
N LEU A 157 7.05 -9.37 0.79
CA LEU A 157 5.78 -10.02 1.15
C LEU A 157 5.74 -10.39 2.63
N SER A 158 6.85 -10.88 3.20
CA SER A 158 6.97 -11.17 4.62
C SER A 158 6.82 -9.91 5.47
N LYS A 159 7.54 -8.82 5.14
CA LYS A 159 7.45 -7.52 5.83
C LYS A 159 6.03 -6.96 5.82
N ILE A 160 5.38 -6.96 4.65
CA ILE A 160 4.00 -6.49 4.43
C ILE A 160 3.01 -7.31 5.28
N SER A 161 3.17 -8.64 5.29
CA SER A 161 2.32 -9.54 6.08
C SER A 161 2.53 -9.36 7.59
N ALA A 162 3.76 -9.12 8.04
CA ALA A 162 4.10 -8.85 9.44
C ALA A 162 3.43 -7.55 9.93
N ARG A 163 3.30 -6.54 9.06
CA ARG A 163 2.57 -5.29 9.35
C ARG A 163 1.06 -5.46 9.39
N GLY A 164 0.54 -6.61 9.02
CA GLY A 164 -0.88 -6.90 9.09
C GLY A 164 -1.63 -6.78 7.77
N TYR A 165 -1.00 -6.37 6.69
CA TYR A 165 -1.62 -6.37 5.37
C TYR A 165 -1.81 -7.79 4.81
N ASN A 166 -2.81 -7.96 3.97
CA ASN A 166 -2.97 -9.19 3.20
C ASN A 166 -2.15 -9.11 1.91
N SER A 167 -0.94 -9.66 1.93
CA SER A 167 -0.04 -9.61 0.78
C SER A 167 -0.57 -10.33 -0.47
N ASN A 168 -1.58 -11.22 -0.33
CA ASN A 168 -2.25 -11.86 -1.46
C ASN A 168 -3.15 -10.91 -2.27
N GLU A 169 -3.47 -9.73 -1.75
CA GLU A 169 -4.24 -8.70 -2.46
C GLU A 169 -3.37 -7.82 -3.38
N LEU A 170 -2.05 -8.02 -3.37
CA LEU A 170 -1.14 -7.29 -4.24
C LEU A 170 -1.33 -7.68 -5.71
N ILE A 171 -1.53 -6.69 -6.55
CA ILE A 171 -1.48 -6.78 -8.00
C ILE A 171 -0.05 -6.49 -8.42
N TRP A 172 0.61 -7.44 -9.08
CA TRP A 172 1.94 -7.25 -9.66
C TRP A 172 1.80 -6.50 -10.98
N VAL A 173 2.53 -5.39 -11.08
CA VAL A 173 2.43 -4.48 -12.24
C VAL A 173 3.42 -4.92 -13.30
N GLU A 174 2.91 -5.19 -14.50
CA GLU A 174 3.77 -5.46 -15.66
C GLU A 174 4.62 -4.23 -15.96
N GLN A 175 5.95 -4.43 -16.13
CA GLN A 175 6.93 -3.39 -16.46
C GLN A 175 7.61 -3.69 -17.79
N LYS A 176 8.18 -2.64 -18.44
CA LYS A 176 8.97 -2.79 -19.68
C LYS A 176 10.33 -3.34 -19.41
#